data_c306fe2979a586eb8f4ec120f015bdd8
#
_entry.id   c306fe2979a586eb8f4ec120f015bdd8
#
_cell.length_a   1.000
_cell.length_b   1.000
_cell.length_c   1.000
_cell.angle_alpha   90.00
_cell.angle_beta   90.00
_cell.angle_gamma   90.00
#
_symmetry.space_group_name_H-M   'P 1'
#
loop_
_entity.id
_entity.type
_entity.pdbx_description
1 polymer ?
#
loop_
_entity_poly.entity_id
_entity_poly.type
_entity_poly.pdbx_seq_one_letter_code
_entity_poly.pdbx_strand_id
1 'polypeptide(L)'
;MKNLNRWVYAIAGVVILLFAGLVYAWSVLSGPIAAEFTQWTKAQLSLTFTLVMICFCIGCMICGFTLKKIPARTFVWASAVLFLVGFFLASRTQSLPMLYIGFGIMCGLASGMGYNAVMATIVKWFPDRPGLIGGVLLCGFGGGSFIIGKL
;
A
#
# COMPACT_ATOMS: atom_id res chain seq x y z
N MET A 1 10.21 -1.66 30.12
CA MET A 1 9.65 -1.12 28.87
C MET A 1 8.33 -0.46 29.25
N LYS A 2 8.15 0.84 28.89
CA LYS A 2 6.95 1.60 29.24
C LYS A 2 5.71 0.85 28.70
N ASN A 3 4.68 0.73 29.53
CA ASN A 3 3.38 0.16 29.18
C ASN A 3 2.69 1.06 28.12
N LEU A 4 3.18 1.03 26.89
CA LEU A 4 2.45 1.65 25.81
C LEU A 4 1.19 0.81 25.55
N ASN A 5 0.06 1.48 25.55
CA ASN A 5 -1.23 0.86 25.34
C ASN A 5 -1.25 0.19 23.97
N ARG A 6 -1.47 -1.14 23.90
CA ARG A 6 -1.46 -1.91 22.65
C ARG A 6 -2.40 -1.34 21.57
N TRP A 7 -3.44 -0.62 21.98
CA TRP A 7 -4.38 0.06 21.11
C TRP A 7 -3.75 1.22 20.32
N VAL A 8 -2.75 1.90 20.89
CA VAL A 8 -2.02 2.96 20.19
C VAL A 8 -1.26 2.39 18.98
N TYR A 9 -0.68 1.20 19.14
CA TYR A 9 -0.03 0.51 18.01
C TYR A 9 -1.04 0.06 16.96
N ALA A 10 -2.24 -0.39 17.38
CA ALA A 10 -3.31 -0.75 16.47
C ALA A 10 -3.77 0.46 15.63
N ILE A 11 -3.99 1.61 16.27
CA ILE A 11 -4.37 2.86 15.58
C ILE A 11 -3.27 3.30 14.61
N ALA A 12 -2.02 3.30 15.05
CA ALA A 12 -0.89 3.62 14.17
C ALA A 12 -0.82 2.67 12.96
N GLY A 13 -1.06 1.37 13.18
CA GLY A 13 -1.13 0.38 12.11
C GLY A 13 -2.26 0.63 11.13
N VAL A 14 -3.45 0.99 11.62
CA VAL A 14 -4.58 1.37 10.76
C VAL A 14 -4.23 2.58 9.89
N VAL A 15 -3.61 3.60 10.47
CA VAL A 15 -3.17 4.79 9.72
C VAL A 15 -2.15 4.42 8.64
N ILE A 16 -1.14 3.61 8.97
CA ILE A 16 -0.15 3.14 7.99
C ILE A 16 -0.82 2.34 6.87
N LEU A 17 -1.75 1.44 7.23
CA LEU A 17 -2.46 0.63 6.24
C LEU A 17 -3.43 1.45 5.39
N LEU A 18 -4.01 2.51 5.93
CA LEU A 18 -4.82 3.46 5.16
C LEU A 18 -3.97 4.09 4.04
N PHE A 19 -2.75 4.54 4.34
CA PHE A 19 -1.83 5.04 3.31
C PHE A 19 -1.37 3.92 2.35
N ALA A 20 -1.08 2.72 2.86
CA ALA A 20 -0.75 1.59 2.01
C ALA A 20 -1.89 1.19 1.06
N GLY A 21 -3.15 1.40 1.49
CA GLY A 21 -4.36 1.16 0.71
C GLY A 21 -4.62 2.19 -0.40
N LEU A 22 -3.84 3.26 -0.50
CA LEU A 22 -3.98 4.26 -1.58
C LEU A 22 -3.79 3.68 -2.98
N VAL A 23 -3.18 2.52 -3.11
CA VAL A 23 -3.08 1.83 -4.40
C VAL A 23 -4.45 1.46 -4.97
N TYR A 24 -5.47 1.27 -4.13
CA TYR A 24 -6.86 1.06 -4.57
C TYR A 24 -7.55 2.34 -5.05
N ALA A 25 -6.99 3.52 -4.75
CA ALA A 25 -7.47 4.77 -5.31
C ALA A 25 -7.29 4.85 -6.84
N TRP A 26 -6.59 3.87 -7.43
CA TRP A 26 -6.48 3.73 -8.89
C TRP A 26 -7.85 3.75 -9.58
N SER A 27 -8.87 3.15 -8.99
CA SER A 27 -10.23 3.16 -9.54
C SER A 27 -10.80 4.58 -9.71
N VAL A 28 -10.38 5.52 -8.86
CA VAL A 28 -10.77 6.94 -8.93
C VAL A 28 -9.83 7.72 -9.84
N LEU A 29 -8.52 7.46 -9.75
CA LEU A 29 -7.49 8.18 -10.51
C LEU A 29 -7.49 7.82 -12.00
N SER A 30 -7.89 6.61 -12.36
CA SER A 30 -7.92 6.15 -13.76
C SER A 30 -8.85 6.96 -14.65
N GLY A 31 -9.97 7.50 -14.12
CA GLY A 31 -10.91 8.32 -14.86
C GLY A 31 -10.30 9.64 -15.35
N PRO A 32 -9.81 10.51 -14.45
CA PRO A 32 -9.11 11.74 -14.81
C PRO A 32 -7.90 11.52 -15.72
N ILE A 33 -7.09 10.50 -15.45
CA ILE A 33 -5.93 10.15 -16.28
C ILE A 33 -6.36 9.76 -17.69
N ALA A 34 -7.44 8.99 -17.85
CA ALA A 34 -7.98 8.64 -19.16
C ALA A 34 -8.53 9.85 -19.91
N ALA A 35 -9.03 10.87 -19.21
CA ALA A 35 -9.52 12.11 -19.82
C ALA A 35 -8.37 13.01 -20.30
N GLU A 36 -7.26 13.05 -19.55
CA GLU A 36 -6.08 13.86 -19.88
C GLU A 36 -5.25 13.22 -20.99
N PHE A 37 -5.06 11.88 -20.93
CA PHE A 37 -4.30 11.13 -21.90
C PHE A 37 -5.20 10.29 -22.81
N THR A 38 -5.96 10.94 -23.68
CA THR A 38 -6.92 10.31 -24.59
C THR A 38 -6.32 9.28 -25.56
N GLN A 39 -4.99 9.33 -25.75
CA GLN A 39 -4.24 8.35 -26.55
C GLN A 39 -4.02 7.00 -25.85
N TRP A 40 -4.26 6.92 -24.52
CA TRP A 40 -4.08 5.67 -23.79
C TRP A 40 -5.37 4.86 -23.75
N THR A 41 -5.25 3.59 -24.09
CA THR A 41 -6.41 2.69 -24.09
C THR A 41 -6.79 2.29 -22.66
N LYS A 42 -8.06 1.97 -22.45
CA LYS A 42 -8.54 1.43 -21.17
C LYS A 42 -7.77 0.16 -20.75
N ALA A 43 -7.37 -0.66 -21.72
CA ALA A 43 -6.55 -1.84 -21.45
C ALA A 43 -5.18 -1.51 -20.87
N GLN A 44 -4.52 -0.47 -21.39
CA GLN A 44 -3.24 0.00 -20.89
C GLN A 44 -3.34 0.55 -19.45
N LEU A 45 -4.41 1.29 -19.15
CA LEU A 45 -4.67 1.78 -17.79
C LEU A 45 -4.99 0.63 -16.82
N SER A 46 -5.76 -0.38 -17.26
CA SER A 46 -6.03 -1.57 -16.46
C SER A 46 -4.76 -2.39 -16.18
N LEU A 47 -3.82 -2.41 -17.12
CA LEU A 47 -2.52 -3.06 -16.93
C LEU A 47 -1.72 -2.43 -15.78
N THR A 48 -1.85 -1.12 -15.55
CA THR A 48 -1.23 -0.45 -14.39
C THR A 48 -1.68 -1.10 -13.08
N PHE A 49 -2.97 -1.33 -12.92
CA PHE A 49 -3.50 -1.96 -11.72
C PHE A 49 -3.07 -3.43 -11.59
N THR A 50 -2.99 -4.14 -12.71
CA THR A 50 -2.48 -5.51 -12.73
C THR A 50 -1.03 -5.56 -12.24
N LEU A 51 -0.18 -4.62 -12.68
CA LEU A 51 1.19 -4.49 -12.20
C LEU A 51 1.25 -4.18 -10.71
N VAL A 52 0.39 -3.28 -10.23
CA VAL A 52 0.27 -3.00 -8.78
C VAL A 52 0.01 -4.30 -8.00
N MET A 53 -0.96 -5.12 -8.43
CA MET A 53 -1.32 -6.35 -7.72
C MET A 53 -0.20 -7.39 -7.75
N ILE A 54 0.47 -7.58 -8.90
CA ILE A 54 1.61 -8.49 -9.01
C ILE A 54 2.74 -8.04 -8.08
N CYS A 55 3.10 -6.75 -8.13
CA CYS A 55 4.17 -6.19 -7.29
C CYS A 55 3.79 -6.19 -5.80
N PHE A 56 2.51 -6.00 -5.47
CA PHE A 56 2.00 -6.18 -4.11
C PHE A 56 2.27 -7.59 -3.58
N CYS A 57 1.94 -8.62 -4.35
CA CYS A 57 2.22 -10.00 -3.97
C CYS A 57 3.71 -10.26 -3.78
N ILE A 58 4.54 -9.75 -4.68
CA ILE A 58 6.01 -9.85 -4.58
C ILE A 58 6.50 -9.14 -3.31
N GLY A 59 6.02 -7.93 -3.03
CA GLY A 59 6.34 -7.17 -1.83
C GLY A 59 5.96 -7.90 -0.53
N CYS A 60 4.77 -8.50 -0.48
CA CYS A 60 4.33 -9.36 0.63
C CYS A 60 5.25 -10.56 0.81
N MET A 61 5.65 -11.20 -0.27
CA MET A 61 6.52 -12.38 -0.26
C MET A 61 7.92 -12.02 0.25
N ILE A 62 8.53 -10.97 -0.28
CA ILE A 62 9.85 -10.47 0.17
C ILE A 62 9.81 -10.16 1.66
N CYS A 63 8.81 -9.40 2.11
CA CYS A 63 8.64 -9.06 3.51
C CYS A 63 8.45 -10.32 4.36
N GLY A 64 7.56 -11.23 3.98
CA GLY A 64 7.25 -12.44 4.73
C GLY A 64 8.47 -13.35 4.96
N PHE A 65 9.28 -13.57 3.95
CA PHE A 65 10.51 -14.36 4.07
C PHE A 65 11.60 -13.66 4.88
N THR A 66 11.66 -12.35 4.82
CA THR A 66 12.78 -11.57 5.37
C THR A 66 12.49 -11.03 6.77
N LEU A 67 11.22 -10.97 7.22
CA LEU A 67 10.83 -10.52 8.57
C LEU A 67 11.48 -11.31 9.71
N LYS A 68 11.97 -12.52 9.45
CA LYS A 68 12.73 -13.34 10.44
C LYS A 68 14.13 -12.78 10.68
N LYS A 69 14.70 -12.03 9.72
CA LYS A 69 16.06 -11.51 9.74
C LYS A 69 16.12 -9.98 9.92
N ILE A 70 15.13 -9.28 9.39
CA ILE A 70 15.07 -7.82 9.37
C ILE A 70 13.85 -7.35 10.18
N PRO A 71 13.99 -6.34 11.05
CA PRO A 71 12.87 -5.83 11.83
C PRO A 71 11.81 -5.19 10.95
N ALA A 72 10.53 -5.36 11.31
CA ALA A 72 9.38 -4.79 10.59
C ALA A 72 9.49 -3.28 10.36
N ARG A 73 10.12 -2.56 11.30
CA ARG A 73 10.37 -1.12 11.20
C ARG A 73 11.11 -0.75 9.90
N THR A 74 12.09 -1.53 9.50
CA THR A 74 12.86 -1.29 8.26
C THR A 74 11.96 -1.39 7.03
N PHE A 75 11.04 -2.37 7.00
CA PHE A 75 10.09 -2.53 5.90
C PHE A 75 9.08 -1.38 5.83
N VAL A 76 8.63 -0.87 6.97
CA VAL A 76 7.74 0.30 7.01
C VAL A 76 8.45 1.54 6.47
N TRP A 77 9.71 1.78 6.84
CA TRP A 77 10.50 2.90 6.29
C TRP A 77 10.79 2.73 4.80
N ALA A 78 11.18 1.53 4.36
CA ALA A 78 11.40 1.24 2.95
C ALA A 78 10.11 1.44 2.13
N SER A 79 8.97 0.97 2.66
CA SER A 79 7.66 1.19 2.06
C SER A 79 7.33 2.68 1.93
N ALA A 80 7.56 3.48 2.99
CA ALA A 80 7.31 4.92 2.97
C ALA A 80 8.15 5.64 1.90
N VAL A 81 9.45 5.33 1.81
CA VAL A 81 10.33 5.91 0.79
C VAL A 81 9.89 5.51 -0.62
N LEU A 82 9.58 4.23 -0.83
CA LEU A 82 9.09 3.74 -2.13
C LEU A 82 7.77 4.39 -2.53
N PHE A 83 6.85 4.63 -1.59
CA PHE A 83 5.61 5.36 -1.86
C PHE A 83 5.90 6.80 -2.27
N LEU A 84 6.76 7.52 -1.54
CA LEU A 84 7.12 8.90 -1.87
C LEU A 84 7.68 9.00 -3.28
N VAL A 85 8.65 8.14 -3.61
CA VAL A 85 9.27 8.13 -4.95
C VAL A 85 8.27 7.69 -6.01
N GLY A 86 7.47 6.66 -5.74
CA GLY A 86 6.46 6.13 -6.66
C GLY A 86 5.38 7.16 -7.00
N PHE A 87 4.82 7.84 -6.00
CA PHE A 87 3.83 8.90 -6.21
C PHE A 87 4.45 10.13 -6.87
N PHE A 88 5.69 10.48 -6.52
CA PHE A 88 6.39 11.59 -7.18
C PHE A 88 6.58 11.31 -8.67
N LEU A 89 7.01 10.11 -9.04
CA LEU A 89 7.13 9.71 -10.45
C LEU A 89 5.76 9.68 -11.14
N ALA A 90 4.74 9.16 -10.46
CA ALA A 90 3.39 9.12 -10.99
C ALA A 90 2.81 10.53 -11.22
N SER A 91 3.10 11.50 -10.33
CA SER A 91 2.66 12.89 -10.47
C SER A 91 3.33 13.63 -11.65
N ARG A 92 4.49 13.16 -12.11
CA ARG A 92 5.24 13.71 -13.25
C ARG A 92 5.07 12.87 -14.51
N THR A 93 4.07 12.01 -14.55
CA THR A 93 3.85 11.10 -15.67
C THR A 93 3.58 11.85 -16.97
N GLN A 94 4.45 11.65 -17.95
CA GLN A 94 4.31 12.10 -19.34
C GLN A 94 4.24 10.93 -20.32
N SER A 95 4.50 9.72 -19.84
CA SER A 95 4.53 8.51 -20.66
C SER A 95 4.01 7.30 -19.89
N LEU A 96 3.40 6.38 -20.61
CA LEU A 96 2.80 5.16 -20.05
C LEU A 96 3.81 4.29 -19.28
N PRO A 97 5.06 4.08 -19.75
CA PRO A 97 6.07 3.35 -18.97
C PRO A 97 6.40 4.00 -17.63
N MET A 98 6.41 5.33 -17.56
CA MET A 98 6.69 6.05 -16.32
C MET A 98 5.58 5.82 -15.27
N LEU A 99 4.33 5.74 -15.72
CA LEU A 99 3.19 5.39 -14.87
C LEU A 99 3.31 3.94 -14.36
N TYR A 100 3.69 3.00 -15.22
CA TYR A 100 3.87 1.59 -14.85
C TYR A 100 4.97 1.42 -13.81
N ILE A 101 6.08 2.12 -13.95
CA ILE A 101 7.22 2.05 -13.00
C ILE A 101 6.82 2.74 -11.68
N GLY A 102 6.36 3.99 -11.73
CA GLY A 102 6.06 4.78 -10.54
C GLY A 102 4.89 4.20 -9.75
N PHE A 103 3.72 4.18 -10.37
CA PHE A 103 2.51 3.71 -9.68
C PHE A 103 2.43 2.18 -9.65
N GLY A 104 2.68 1.50 -10.78
CA GLY A 104 2.55 0.05 -10.89
C GLY A 104 3.55 -0.70 -10.00
N ILE A 105 4.83 -0.50 -10.25
CA ILE A 105 5.89 -1.30 -9.60
C ILE A 105 6.20 -0.75 -8.21
N MET A 106 6.56 0.53 -8.10
CA MET A 106 7.06 1.08 -6.83
C MET A 106 5.97 1.15 -5.77
N CYS A 107 4.78 1.68 -6.10
CA CYS A 107 3.68 1.73 -5.13
C CYS A 107 3.13 0.34 -4.81
N GLY A 108 3.11 -0.59 -5.78
CA GLY A 108 2.71 -1.98 -5.54
C GLY A 108 3.63 -2.68 -4.54
N LEU A 109 4.95 -2.65 -4.76
CA LEU A 109 5.95 -3.21 -3.85
C LEU A 109 5.87 -2.56 -2.46
N ALA A 110 5.77 -1.23 -2.41
CA ALA A 110 5.67 -0.48 -1.16
C ALA A 110 4.44 -0.92 -0.35
N SER A 111 3.28 -1.01 -1.02
CA SER A 111 2.03 -1.43 -0.39
C SER A 111 2.13 -2.84 0.17
N GLY A 112 2.67 -3.80 -0.60
CA GLY A 112 2.84 -5.18 -0.16
C GLY A 112 3.77 -5.32 1.04
N MET A 113 4.93 -4.66 1.01
CA MET A 113 5.88 -4.68 2.14
C MET A 113 5.29 -4.02 3.38
N GLY A 114 4.67 -2.85 3.25
CA GLY A 114 4.04 -2.13 4.36
C GLY A 114 2.89 -2.93 4.98
N TYR A 115 2.01 -3.47 4.16
CA TYR A 115 0.89 -4.30 4.58
C TYR A 115 1.35 -5.50 5.41
N ASN A 116 2.27 -6.29 4.86
CA ASN A 116 2.72 -7.51 5.53
C ASN A 116 3.50 -7.21 6.82
N ALA A 117 4.36 -6.18 6.82
CA ALA A 117 5.11 -5.76 8.01
C ALA A 117 4.19 -5.33 9.16
N VAL A 118 3.15 -4.55 8.87
CA VAL A 118 2.19 -4.07 9.86
C VAL A 118 1.33 -5.23 10.38
N MET A 119 0.76 -6.03 9.48
CA MET A 119 -0.09 -7.17 9.85
C MET A 119 0.66 -8.17 10.72
N ALA A 120 1.86 -8.60 10.29
CA ALA A 120 2.66 -9.57 11.02
C ALA A 120 3.13 -9.07 12.38
N THR A 121 3.24 -7.75 12.58
CA THR A 121 3.67 -7.16 13.84
C THR A 121 2.52 -6.93 14.79
N ILE A 122 1.46 -6.28 14.34
CA ILE A 122 0.37 -5.82 15.23
C ILE A 122 -0.50 -7.01 15.69
N VAL A 123 -0.77 -7.97 14.82
CA VAL A 123 -1.55 -9.16 15.21
C VAL A 123 -0.89 -9.92 16.37
N LYS A 124 0.45 -9.94 16.47
CA LYS A 124 1.17 -10.55 17.59
C LYS A 124 0.95 -9.87 18.94
N TRP A 125 0.57 -8.59 18.95
CA TRP A 125 0.26 -7.85 20.18
C TRP A 125 -1.15 -8.15 20.73
N PHE A 126 -1.98 -8.85 19.95
CA PHE A 126 -3.35 -9.20 20.30
C PHE A 126 -3.61 -10.71 20.16
N PRO A 127 -2.90 -11.56 20.93
CA PRO A 127 -3.09 -12.99 20.86
C PRO A 127 -4.48 -13.44 21.33
N ASP A 128 -5.14 -12.59 22.14
CA ASP A 128 -6.49 -12.78 22.64
C ASP A 128 -7.59 -12.55 21.57
N ARG A 129 -7.34 -11.70 20.57
CA ARG A 129 -8.31 -11.32 19.52
C ARG A 129 -7.66 -11.08 18.15
N PRO A 130 -6.93 -12.05 17.58
CA PRO A 130 -6.17 -11.84 16.33
C PRO A 130 -7.07 -11.56 15.13
N GLY A 131 -8.24 -12.21 15.05
CA GLY A 131 -9.19 -12.00 13.96
C GLY A 131 -9.83 -10.61 13.96
N LEU A 132 -10.18 -10.09 15.15
CA LEU A 132 -10.74 -8.75 15.27
C LEU A 132 -9.73 -7.69 14.83
N ILE A 133 -8.49 -7.78 15.31
CA ILE A 133 -7.48 -6.78 14.97
C ILE A 133 -7.08 -6.87 13.50
N GLY A 134 -7.01 -8.08 12.94
CA GLY A 134 -6.79 -8.29 11.51
C GLY A 134 -7.88 -7.64 10.67
N GLY A 135 -9.16 -7.79 11.07
CA GLY A 135 -10.30 -7.14 10.42
C GLY A 135 -10.24 -5.62 10.47
N VAL A 136 -9.92 -5.04 11.64
CA VAL A 136 -9.77 -3.58 11.80
C VAL A 136 -8.64 -3.03 10.91
N LEU A 137 -7.51 -3.73 10.85
CA LEU A 137 -6.39 -3.37 9.99
C LEU A 137 -6.76 -3.45 8.50
N LEU A 138 -7.51 -4.47 8.09
CA LEU A 138 -8.01 -4.61 6.72
C LEU A 138 -9.02 -3.52 6.36
N CYS A 139 -9.88 -3.12 7.29
CA CYS A 139 -10.78 -1.97 7.10
C CYS A 139 -10.00 -0.67 6.88
N GLY A 140 -8.89 -0.47 7.60
CA GLY A 140 -7.97 0.64 7.36
C GLY A 140 -7.39 0.60 5.95
N PHE A 141 -6.91 -0.57 5.52
CA PHE A 141 -6.33 -0.77 4.19
C PHE A 141 -7.34 -0.51 3.06
N GLY A 142 -8.55 -1.05 3.16
CA GLY A 142 -9.61 -0.81 2.18
C GLY A 142 -10.19 0.61 2.23
N GLY A 143 -10.19 1.24 3.43
CA GLY A 143 -10.76 2.57 3.65
C GLY A 143 -10.00 3.70 2.96
N GLY A 144 -8.72 3.51 2.62
CA GLY A 144 -7.90 4.51 1.94
C GLY A 144 -8.51 4.99 0.62
N SER A 145 -9.01 4.06 -0.19
CA SER A 145 -9.67 4.39 -1.47
C SER A 145 -11.00 5.11 -1.30
N PHE A 146 -11.75 4.79 -0.24
CA PHE A 146 -13.05 5.42 0.03
C PHE A 146 -12.91 6.89 0.45
N ILE A 147 -11.88 7.21 1.24
CA ILE A 147 -11.62 8.58 1.71
C ILE A 147 -11.22 9.47 0.53
N ILE A 148 -10.31 8.99 -0.33
CA ILE A 148 -9.82 9.75 -1.50
C ILE A 148 -10.88 9.81 -2.61
N GLY A 149 -11.72 8.79 -2.75
CA GLY A 149 -12.78 8.78 -3.76
C GLY A 149 -13.90 9.80 -3.53
N LYS A 150 -13.95 10.42 -2.34
CA LYS A 150 -14.91 11.49 -2.00
C LYS A 150 -14.30 12.89 -1.95
N LEU A 151 -12.99 13.02 -2.04
CA LEU A 151 -12.27 14.30 -2.17
C LEU A 151 -12.11 14.67 -3.64
#